data_478ca93dc9cc32cbb77dd00371e0fce8
#
_entry.id   478ca93dc9cc32cbb77dd00371e0fce8
#
_cell.length_a   1.000
_cell.length_b   1.000
_cell.length_c   1.000
_cell.angle_alpha   90.00
_cell.angle_beta   90.00
_cell.angle_gamma   90.00
#
_symmetry.space_group_name_H-M   'P 1'
#
loop_
_entity.id
_entity.type
_entity.pdbx_description
1 polymer ?
#
loop_
_entity_poly.entity_id
_entity_poly.type
_entity_poly.pdbx_seq_one_letter_code
_entity_poly.pdbx_strand_id
1 'polypeptide(L)'
;MKRITLLLLAAFGLAGVASAQMPKLDSTPGKWAYSTRTEIPGMGSIPMSFEQCVTQKDIDEGRNLSAQKDAGMDCKYSNLKQTGNRYQFTATCNSKDMPEPMVMAYDMTASPTQFDSKMTMTGGNTKAMGGKMNMSMSAKCTGGC
;
A
#
# COMPACT_ATOMS: atom_id res chain seq x y z
N MET A 1 -28.25 -58.77 -15.13
CA MET A 1 -26.94 -58.08 -15.20
C MET A 1 -27.21 -56.61 -15.38
N LYS A 2 -27.20 -55.80 -14.27
CA LYS A 2 -27.45 -54.35 -14.31
C LYS A 2 -26.08 -53.63 -14.24
N ARG A 3 -25.73 -52.93 -15.30
CA ARG A 3 -24.50 -52.10 -15.36
C ARG A 3 -24.77 -50.76 -14.68
N ILE A 4 -24.13 -50.51 -13.57
CA ILE A 4 -24.14 -49.23 -12.86
C ILE A 4 -23.01 -48.37 -13.41
N THR A 5 -23.39 -47.34 -14.16
CA THR A 5 -22.43 -46.34 -14.70
C THR A 5 -22.21 -45.28 -13.64
N LEU A 6 -21.02 -45.25 -13.04
CA LEU A 6 -20.62 -44.23 -12.07
C LEU A 6 -20.18 -42.96 -12.82
N LEU A 7 -21.00 -41.90 -12.73
CA LEU A 7 -20.66 -40.57 -13.21
C LEU A 7 -19.82 -39.85 -12.15
N LEU A 8 -18.52 -39.69 -12.40
CA LEU A 8 -17.62 -38.82 -11.63
C LEU A 8 -17.87 -37.37 -12.06
N LEU A 9 -18.55 -36.59 -11.20
CA LEU A 9 -18.60 -35.13 -11.32
C LEU A 9 -17.29 -34.55 -10.78
N ALA A 10 -16.42 -34.13 -11.70
CA ALA A 10 -15.26 -33.33 -11.36
C ALA A 10 -15.73 -31.88 -11.07
N ALA A 11 -15.80 -31.52 -9.79
CA ALA A 11 -15.98 -30.13 -9.36
C ALA A 11 -14.69 -29.34 -9.57
N PHE A 12 -14.60 -28.61 -10.70
CA PHE A 12 -13.59 -27.59 -10.90
C PHE A 12 -13.88 -26.41 -9.99
N GLY A 13 -13.17 -26.34 -8.85
CA GLY A 13 -13.19 -25.16 -7.98
C GLY A 13 -12.50 -24.00 -8.71
N LEU A 14 -13.29 -23.01 -9.14
CA LEU A 14 -12.79 -21.70 -9.54
C LEU A 14 -12.19 -21.04 -8.29
N ALA A 15 -10.85 -21.11 -8.16
CA ALA A 15 -10.12 -20.27 -7.22
C ALA A 15 -10.24 -18.82 -7.70
N GLY A 16 -11.25 -18.11 -7.19
CA GLY A 16 -11.40 -16.67 -7.42
C GLY A 16 -10.15 -15.98 -6.87
N VAL A 17 -9.41 -15.29 -7.72
CA VAL A 17 -8.37 -14.34 -7.30
C VAL A 17 -9.07 -13.18 -6.59
N ALA A 18 -9.13 -13.24 -5.26
CA ALA A 18 -9.60 -12.13 -4.46
C ALA A 18 -8.59 -10.98 -4.65
N SER A 19 -9.01 -9.92 -5.32
CA SER A 19 -8.26 -8.66 -5.33
C SER A 19 -8.21 -8.16 -3.89
N ALA A 20 -7.01 -8.16 -3.30
CA ALA A 20 -6.82 -7.64 -1.95
C ALA A 20 -7.13 -6.13 -1.99
N GLN A 21 -8.04 -5.69 -1.14
CA GLN A 21 -8.27 -4.27 -0.90
C GLN A 21 -7.15 -3.73 0.00
N MET A 22 -6.88 -2.42 -0.10
CA MET A 22 -5.95 -1.75 0.81
C MET A 22 -6.38 -2.02 2.26
N PRO A 23 -5.45 -2.35 3.17
CA PRO A 23 -5.79 -2.57 4.57
C PRO A 23 -6.39 -1.30 5.17
N LYS A 24 -7.54 -1.43 5.85
CA LYS A 24 -8.13 -0.33 6.60
C LYS A 24 -7.33 -0.17 7.90
N LEU A 25 -6.66 0.97 8.04
CA LEU A 25 -5.96 1.30 9.28
C LEU A 25 -6.92 1.95 10.27
N ASP A 26 -6.81 1.53 11.52
CA ASP A 26 -7.47 2.20 12.64
C ASP A 26 -6.66 3.47 12.98
N SER A 27 -7.18 4.63 12.59
CA SER A 27 -6.54 5.93 12.75
C SER A 27 -7.50 6.92 13.38
N THR A 28 -7.00 7.79 14.25
CA THR A 28 -7.77 8.86 14.87
C THR A 28 -7.83 10.07 13.94
N PRO A 29 -9.01 10.66 13.68
CA PRO A 29 -9.10 11.94 12.98
C PRO A 29 -8.37 13.04 13.76
N GLY A 30 -7.73 13.96 13.05
CA GLY A 30 -7.02 15.06 13.68
C GLY A 30 -5.85 15.56 12.86
N LYS A 31 -5.02 16.37 13.50
CA LYS A 31 -3.80 16.90 12.93
C LYS A 31 -2.67 15.88 13.05
N TRP A 32 -2.09 15.51 11.93
CA TRP A 32 -1.01 14.54 11.83
C TRP A 32 0.28 15.19 11.37
N ALA A 33 1.36 14.96 12.09
CA ALA A 33 2.71 15.35 11.72
C ALA A 33 3.40 14.18 11.06
N TYR A 34 3.86 14.38 9.83
CA TYR A 34 4.54 13.39 9.00
C TYR A 34 6.02 13.72 8.91
N SER A 35 6.86 12.70 8.99
CA SER A 35 8.29 12.75 8.69
C SER A 35 8.61 11.64 7.69
N THR A 36 9.15 12.01 6.55
CA THR A 36 9.54 11.08 5.50
C THR A 36 11.03 11.20 5.21
N ARG A 37 11.63 10.10 4.80
CA ARG A 37 13.00 10.03 4.30
C ARG A 37 13.02 9.14 3.07
N THR A 38 13.42 9.72 1.95
CA THR A 38 13.56 9.00 0.68
C THR A 38 15.03 8.82 0.37
N GLU A 39 15.44 7.58 0.13
CA GLU A 39 16.80 7.23 -0.26
C GLU A 39 16.83 6.93 -1.76
N ILE A 40 17.59 7.74 -2.49
CA ILE A 40 17.76 7.63 -3.94
C ILE A 40 19.22 7.23 -4.21
N PRO A 41 19.47 6.12 -4.93
CA PRO A 41 20.81 5.70 -5.28
C PRO A 41 21.58 6.81 -5.99
N GLY A 42 22.78 7.13 -5.51
CA GLY A 42 23.64 8.18 -6.07
C GLY A 42 23.29 9.61 -5.68
N MET A 43 22.12 9.88 -5.09
CA MET A 43 21.70 11.22 -4.65
C MET A 43 21.64 11.37 -3.13
N GLY A 44 21.67 10.25 -2.39
CA GLY A 44 21.61 10.26 -0.93
C GLY A 44 20.20 10.25 -0.37
N SER A 45 20.04 10.80 0.83
CA SER A 45 18.80 10.76 1.61
C SER A 45 18.16 12.15 1.66
N ILE A 46 16.88 12.23 1.26
CA ILE A 46 16.10 13.47 1.24
C ILE A 46 15.05 13.38 2.36
N PRO A 47 15.21 14.14 3.46
CA PRO A 47 14.19 14.25 4.49
C PRO A 47 13.12 15.26 4.10
N MET A 48 11.86 14.99 4.47
CA MET A 48 10.74 15.92 4.34
C MET A 48 9.84 15.78 5.55
N SER A 49 9.29 16.90 6.03
CA SER A 49 8.30 16.91 7.11
C SER A 49 7.16 17.85 6.74
N PHE A 50 5.94 17.44 7.05
CA PHE A 50 4.73 18.25 6.83
C PHE A 50 3.65 17.87 7.84
N GLU A 51 2.63 18.73 7.95
CA GLU A 51 1.46 18.47 8.76
C GLU A 51 0.21 18.45 7.88
N GLN A 52 -0.74 17.60 8.22
CA GLN A 52 -2.00 17.46 7.50
C GLN A 52 -3.14 17.18 8.47
N CYS A 53 -4.30 17.79 8.22
CA CYS A 53 -5.54 17.39 8.85
C CYS A 53 -6.10 16.15 8.16
N VAL A 54 -6.34 15.11 8.94
CA VAL A 54 -6.96 13.86 8.50
C VAL A 54 -8.37 13.80 9.07
N THR A 55 -9.37 13.81 8.22
CA THR A 55 -10.78 13.73 8.63
C THR A 55 -11.23 12.27 8.75
N GLN A 56 -12.35 12.02 9.43
CA GLN A 56 -12.96 10.69 9.47
C GLN A 56 -13.27 10.17 8.05
N LYS A 57 -13.70 11.07 7.16
CA LYS A 57 -13.96 10.72 5.76
C LYS A 57 -12.70 10.25 5.03
N ASP A 58 -11.55 10.90 5.27
CA ASP A 58 -10.29 10.48 4.67
C ASP A 58 -9.86 9.08 5.13
N ILE A 59 -10.12 8.76 6.40
CA ILE A 59 -9.87 7.44 6.98
C ILE A 59 -10.80 6.40 6.36
N ASP A 60 -12.08 6.69 6.28
CA ASP A 60 -13.08 5.77 5.74
C ASP A 60 -12.87 5.47 4.25
N GLU A 61 -12.37 6.46 3.52
CA GLU A 61 -12.02 6.33 2.10
C GLU A 61 -10.59 5.82 1.85
N GLY A 62 -9.79 5.60 2.92
CA GLY A 62 -8.40 5.14 2.84
C GLY A 62 -7.45 6.19 2.26
N ARG A 63 -7.83 7.48 2.23
CA ARG A 63 -7.01 8.56 1.66
C ARG A 63 -5.79 8.89 2.51
N ASN A 64 -5.83 8.63 3.81
CA ASN A 64 -4.70 8.81 4.70
C ASN A 64 -3.47 7.96 4.34
N LEU A 65 -3.66 6.93 3.50
CA LEU A 65 -2.60 6.07 2.97
C LEU A 65 -2.39 6.23 1.45
N SER A 66 -3.31 6.85 0.75
CA SER A 66 -3.33 6.87 -0.72
C SER A 66 -3.25 8.28 -1.31
N ALA A 67 -2.11 8.96 -1.10
CA ALA A 67 -1.75 10.08 -1.99
C ALA A 67 -1.68 9.67 -3.48
N GLN A 68 -1.79 8.38 -3.76
CA GLN A 68 -1.64 7.77 -5.08
C GLN A 68 -2.89 7.87 -5.96
N LYS A 69 -4.10 7.90 -5.35
CA LYS A 69 -5.34 8.10 -6.12
C LYS A 69 -5.41 9.48 -6.78
N ASP A 70 -4.89 10.49 -6.10
CA ASP A 70 -4.87 11.86 -6.60
C ASP A 70 -3.81 12.06 -7.70
N ALA A 71 -2.84 11.14 -7.81
CA ALA A 71 -1.80 11.15 -8.84
C ALA A 71 -2.20 10.43 -10.15
N GLY A 72 -3.46 10.02 -10.31
CA GLY A 72 -3.94 9.34 -11.53
C GLY A 72 -3.34 7.93 -11.72
N MET A 73 -2.92 7.29 -10.65
CA MET A 73 -2.38 5.92 -10.67
C MET A 73 -3.48 4.89 -10.39
N ASP A 74 -3.51 3.83 -11.18
CA ASP A 74 -4.33 2.63 -10.93
C ASP A 74 -3.49 1.56 -10.24
N CYS A 75 -3.80 1.27 -8.99
CA CYS A 75 -3.03 0.37 -8.14
C CYS A 75 -3.80 -0.89 -7.78
N LYS A 76 -3.14 -2.03 -7.90
CA LYS A 76 -3.62 -3.34 -7.42
C LYS A 76 -2.80 -3.78 -6.21
N TYR A 77 -3.49 -4.25 -5.18
CA TYR A 77 -2.87 -4.71 -3.94
C TYR A 77 -2.80 -6.23 -3.90
N SER A 78 -1.70 -6.78 -3.39
CA SER A 78 -1.46 -8.21 -3.27
C SER A 78 -0.59 -8.53 -2.05
N ASN A 79 -0.49 -9.82 -1.71
CA ASN A 79 0.38 -10.32 -0.64
C ASN A 79 0.10 -9.69 0.74
N LEU A 80 -1.15 -9.30 1.01
CA LEU A 80 -1.51 -8.71 2.30
C LEU A 80 -1.33 -9.74 3.42
N LYS A 81 -0.47 -9.38 4.38
CA LYS A 81 -0.28 -10.06 5.66
C LYS A 81 -0.49 -9.07 6.78
N GLN A 82 -1.30 -9.45 7.75
CA GLN A 82 -1.50 -8.69 8.98
C GLN A 82 -1.14 -9.55 10.17
N THR A 83 -0.30 -9.03 11.06
CA THR A 83 0.06 -9.66 12.33
C THR A 83 -0.01 -8.60 13.42
N GLY A 84 -1.09 -8.64 14.21
CA GLY A 84 -1.38 -7.58 15.16
C GLY A 84 -1.55 -6.24 14.44
N ASN A 85 -0.73 -5.27 14.79
CA ASN A 85 -0.71 -3.92 14.21
C ASN A 85 0.30 -3.76 13.05
N ARG A 86 0.95 -4.84 12.62
CA ARG A 86 1.89 -4.83 11.49
C ARG A 86 1.19 -5.32 10.22
N TYR A 87 1.37 -4.56 9.15
CA TYR A 87 0.82 -4.80 7.82
C TYR A 87 1.97 -4.89 6.82
N GLN A 88 1.94 -5.93 5.99
CA GLN A 88 2.86 -6.09 4.87
C GLN A 88 2.04 -6.35 3.62
N PHE A 89 2.31 -5.64 2.53
CA PHE A 89 1.62 -5.82 1.26
C PHE A 89 2.43 -5.26 0.12
N THR A 90 2.01 -5.61 -1.09
CA THR A 90 2.58 -5.09 -2.34
C THR A 90 1.51 -4.32 -3.09
N ALA A 91 1.83 -3.13 -3.57
CA ALA A 91 1.02 -2.38 -4.52
C ALA A 91 1.72 -2.37 -5.88
N THR A 92 1.00 -2.73 -6.93
CA THR A 92 1.46 -2.61 -8.32
C THR A 92 0.61 -1.55 -9.00
N CYS A 93 1.22 -0.44 -9.35
CA CYS A 93 0.55 0.75 -9.86
C CYS A 93 0.92 1.02 -11.31
N ASN A 94 -0.08 1.35 -12.11
CA ASN A 94 0.06 1.77 -13.50
C ASN A 94 -0.37 3.23 -13.64
N SER A 95 0.31 3.97 -14.50
CA SER A 95 -0.10 5.30 -14.94
C SER A 95 0.15 5.41 -16.45
N LYS A 96 -0.59 6.30 -17.11
CA LYS A 96 -0.41 6.57 -18.54
C LYS A 96 0.97 7.14 -18.85
N ASP A 97 1.57 7.82 -17.87
CA ASP A 97 2.86 8.49 -18.02
C ASP A 97 4.06 7.62 -17.62
N MET A 98 3.81 6.37 -17.20
CA MET A 98 4.86 5.42 -16.83
C MET A 98 5.06 4.36 -17.90
N PRO A 99 6.33 4.09 -18.32
CA PRO A 99 6.64 3.08 -19.35
C PRO A 99 6.41 1.65 -18.88
N GLU A 100 6.43 1.43 -17.57
CA GLU A 100 6.21 0.12 -16.95
C GLU A 100 5.54 0.29 -15.58
N PRO A 101 4.89 -0.76 -15.05
CA PRO A 101 4.30 -0.71 -13.72
C PRO A 101 5.32 -0.39 -12.62
N MET A 102 4.92 0.42 -11.66
CA MET A 102 5.67 0.66 -10.43
C MET A 102 5.21 -0.33 -9.36
N VAL A 103 6.16 -1.05 -8.77
CA VAL A 103 5.92 -2.01 -7.69
C VAL A 103 6.40 -1.42 -6.38
N MET A 104 5.52 -1.36 -5.39
CA MET A 104 5.80 -0.84 -4.05
C MET A 104 5.55 -1.94 -3.02
N ALA A 105 6.60 -2.34 -2.32
CA ALA A 105 6.50 -3.27 -1.19
C ALA A 105 6.47 -2.46 0.12
N TYR A 106 5.42 -2.66 0.91
CA TYR A 106 5.18 -1.98 2.17
C TYR A 106 5.40 -2.91 3.36
N ASP A 107 6.01 -2.36 4.40
CA ASP A 107 6.09 -2.93 5.73
C ASP A 107 5.79 -1.81 6.71
N MET A 108 4.63 -1.86 7.38
CA MET A 108 4.17 -0.80 8.26
C MET A 108 3.63 -1.34 9.57
N THR A 109 3.75 -0.53 10.61
CA THR A 109 3.05 -0.71 11.88
C THR A 109 2.14 0.48 12.09
N ALA A 110 0.91 0.25 12.54
CA ALA A 110 -0.08 1.28 12.75
C ALA A 110 -0.78 1.11 14.11
N SER A 111 -1.05 2.23 14.74
CA SER A 111 -1.90 2.37 15.92
C SER A 111 -2.87 3.55 15.69
N PRO A 112 -3.88 3.76 16.53
CA PRO A 112 -4.82 4.87 16.33
C PRO A 112 -4.18 6.26 16.23
N THR A 113 -3.00 6.48 16.81
CA THR A 113 -2.36 7.81 16.89
C THR A 113 -0.97 7.86 16.29
N GLN A 114 -0.46 6.76 15.77
CA GLN A 114 0.89 6.71 15.20
C GLN A 114 0.98 5.61 14.12
N PHE A 115 1.74 5.87 13.06
CA PHE A 115 2.18 4.81 12.18
C PHE A 115 3.62 5.01 11.73
N ASP A 116 4.29 3.91 11.44
CA ASP A 116 5.62 3.85 10.87
C ASP A 116 5.57 2.93 9.65
N SER A 117 6.18 3.34 8.55
CA SER A 117 6.19 2.59 7.29
C SER A 117 7.57 2.60 6.66
N LYS A 118 7.96 1.45 6.13
CA LYS A 118 9.06 1.31 5.19
C LYS A 118 8.50 0.84 3.86
N MET A 119 8.93 1.49 2.79
CA MET A 119 8.49 1.19 1.45
C MET A 119 9.70 1.06 0.52
N THR A 120 9.67 0.04 -0.31
CA THR A 120 10.63 -0.13 -1.42
C THR A 120 9.88 0.01 -2.72
N MET A 121 10.36 0.87 -3.61
CA MET A 121 9.81 1.10 -4.95
C MET A 121 10.76 0.59 -6.02
N THR A 122 10.22 -0.11 -7.01
CA THR A 122 10.93 -0.60 -8.21
C THR A 122 10.04 -0.45 -9.43
N GLY A 123 10.60 -0.43 -10.63
CA GLY A 123 9.85 -0.21 -11.88
C GLY A 123 9.45 1.25 -12.08
N GLY A 124 8.53 1.51 -13.00
CA GLY A 124 8.12 2.87 -13.35
C GLY A 124 9.31 3.74 -13.73
N ASN A 125 9.34 4.95 -13.20
CA ASN A 125 10.43 5.90 -13.44
C ASN A 125 11.67 5.67 -12.54
N THR A 126 11.67 4.66 -11.66
CA THR A 126 12.82 4.41 -10.76
C THR A 126 14.07 3.99 -11.49
N LYS A 127 13.94 3.43 -12.71
CA LYS A 127 15.11 3.03 -13.54
C LYS A 127 16.04 4.20 -13.82
N ALA A 128 15.51 5.38 -14.08
CA ALA A 128 16.29 6.59 -14.30
C ALA A 128 17.02 7.06 -13.02
N MET A 129 16.58 6.58 -11.85
CA MET A 129 17.10 6.92 -10.51
C MET A 129 17.83 5.75 -9.85
N GLY A 130 18.40 4.81 -10.63
CA GLY A 130 19.15 3.67 -10.10
C GLY A 130 18.34 2.39 -9.87
N GLY A 131 17.07 2.35 -10.31
CA GLY A 131 16.24 1.14 -10.38
C GLY A 131 15.53 0.75 -9.08
N LYS A 132 15.91 1.29 -7.94
CA LYS A 132 15.31 1.00 -6.64
C LYS A 132 15.37 2.24 -5.75
N MET A 133 14.26 2.56 -5.11
CA MET A 133 14.17 3.62 -4.11
C MET A 133 13.62 3.05 -2.81
N ASN A 134 14.15 3.53 -1.68
CA ASN A 134 13.61 3.21 -0.37
C ASN A 134 13.03 4.48 0.26
N MET A 135 11.88 4.35 0.89
CA MET A 135 11.26 5.42 1.65
C MET A 135 10.91 4.90 3.04
N SER A 136 11.20 5.70 4.05
CA SER A 136 10.65 5.51 5.39
C SER A 136 9.75 6.70 5.72
N MET A 137 8.65 6.41 6.40
CA MET A 137 7.68 7.42 6.84
C MET A 137 7.27 7.10 8.26
N SER A 138 7.25 8.12 9.10
CA SER A 138 6.60 8.08 10.40
C SER A 138 5.56 9.19 10.49
N ALA A 139 4.44 8.94 11.17
CA ALA A 139 3.42 9.93 11.39
C ALA A 139 2.81 9.78 12.78
N LYS A 140 2.45 10.92 13.38
CA LYS A 140 1.87 10.98 14.72
C LYS A 140 0.71 11.99 14.73
N CYS A 141 -0.39 11.59 15.33
CA CYS A 141 -1.49 12.50 15.63
C CYS A 141 -1.07 13.44 16.76
N THR A 142 -1.13 14.75 16.50
CA THR A 142 -0.68 15.80 17.43
C THR A 142 -1.84 16.54 18.08
N GLY A 143 -3.08 16.27 17.69
CA GLY A 143 -4.26 16.88 18.27
C GLY A 143 -5.41 17.02 17.28
N GLY A 144 -6.35 17.87 17.61
CA GLY A 144 -7.44 18.20 16.70
C GLY A 144 -7.01 19.11 15.56
N CYS A 145 -7.76 19.11 14.49
CA CYS A 145 -7.68 20.13 13.47
C CYS A 145 -8.44 21.37 13.94
#